data_3ec788b9bd0757255025b433a8039167
#
_entry.id   3ec788b9bd0757255025b433a8039167
#
_cell.length_a   1.000
_cell.length_b   1.000
_cell.length_c   1.000
_cell.angle_alpha   90.00
_cell.angle_beta   90.00
_cell.angle_gamma   90.00
#
_symmetry.space_group_name_H-M   'P 1'
#
loop_
_entity.id
_entity.type
_entity.pdbx_description
1 polymer ?
#
loop_
_entity_poly.entity_id
_entity_poly.type
_entity_poly.pdbx_seq_one_letter_code
_entity_poly.pdbx_strand_id
1 'polypeptide(L)'
;MPQQAAKGLPFGYSGRVPRPADPQTPRILDVGCGIHKQPGAIGIDRNPASRADVLCDLDHFPYPFRDNSFDRLLAIHVIEHVADVIATMEEFHRLVRPGGTVRIETPHYTDYSSFCDPTHRSHLNSFSFRYFGEDHGGFGYYTEAKFREISVQVKLLSFWKWLGFEFLVNRFPRYRRFWEYYLCFVVRGKAMNFEFQVIKPQMHTDAHR
;
A
#
# COMPACT_ATOMS: atom_id res chain seq x y z
N MET A 1 -0.16 -40.84 -12.33
CA MET A 1 0.15 -39.55 -12.99
C MET A 1 1.18 -38.84 -12.13
N PRO A 2 2.36 -38.52 -12.63
CA PRO A 2 3.43 -37.93 -11.82
C PRO A 2 3.19 -36.44 -11.62
N GLN A 3 3.32 -35.98 -10.37
CA GLN A 3 3.38 -34.59 -9.96
C GLN A 3 4.58 -33.92 -10.65
N GLN A 4 4.31 -32.89 -11.46
CA GLN A 4 5.34 -31.99 -11.93
C GLN A 4 5.79 -31.10 -10.77
N ALA A 5 7.02 -31.35 -10.31
CA ALA A 5 7.72 -30.48 -9.38
C ALA A 5 7.91 -29.11 -10.03
N ALA A 6 7.39 -28.08 -9.37
CA ALA A 6 7.65 -26.69 -9.74
C ALA A 6 9.16 -26.44 -9.65
N LYS A 7 9.81 -26.24 -10.79
CA LYS A 7 11.19 -25.78 -10.86
C LYS A 7 11.25 -24.37 -10.32
N GLY A 8 11.83 -24.17 -9.13
CA GLY A 8 12.14 -22.88 -8.58
C GLY A 8 13.03 -22.09 -9.55
N LEU A 9 12.58 -20.93 -9.96
CA LEU A 9 13.38 -19.96 -10.71
C LEU A 9 14.44 -19.40 -9.73
N PRO A 10 15.72 -19.35 -10.13
CA PRO A 10 16.76 -18.73 -9.33
C PRO A 10 16.62 -17.20 -9.45
N PHE A 11 15.97 -16.56 -8.47
CA PHE A 11 16.03 -15.11 -8.35
C PHE A 11 17.38 -14.70 -7.76
N GLY A 12 18.38 -14.60 -8.62
CA GLY A 12 19.68 -14.00 -8.30
C GLY A 12 19.70 -12.53 -8.76
N TYR A 13 19.41 -11.60 -7.88
CA TYR A 13 19.70 -10.19 -8.14
C TYR A 13 21.21 -9.95 -8.08
N SER A 14 21.86 -9.67 -9.22
CA SER A 14 23.28 -9.30 -9.32
C SER A 14 23.50 -7.79 -9.57
N GLY A 15 22.44 -6.98 -9.56
CA GLY A 15 22.51 -5.54 -9.84
C GLY A 15 22.62 -4.70 -8.56
N ARG A 16 23.56 -3.76 -8.51
CA ARG A 16 23.53 -2.69 -7.50
C ARG A 16 22.32 -1.82 -7.77
N VAL A 17 21.44 -1.66 -6.75
CA VAL A 17 20.42 -0.61 -6.77
C VAL A 17 21.11 0.72 -7.11
N PRO A 18 20.71 1.41 -8.18
CA PRO A 18 21.33 2.68 -8.57
C PRO A 18 21.26 3.64 -7.38
N ARG A 19 22.41 4.23 -7.01
CA ARG A 19 22.38 5.34 -6.04
C ARG A 19 21.83 6.57 -6.75
N PRO A 20 20.97 7.39 -6.09
CA PRO A 20 20.60 8.68 -6.63
C PRO A 20 21.86 9.47 -6.96
N ALA A 21 21.86 10.17 -8.09
CA ALA A 21 22.98 11.02 -8.50
C ALA A 21 23.21 12.18 -7.53
N ASP A 22 22.17 12.58 -6.78
CA ASP A 22 22.19 13.62 -5.75
C ASP A 22 21.69 13.03 -4.42
N PRO A 23 22.45 13.18 -3.30
CA PRO A 23 22.03 12.77 -1.97
C PRO A 23 20.73 13.42 -1.47
N GLN A 24 20.32 14.54 -2.06
CA GLN A 24 19.08 15.25 -1.73
C GLN A 24 17.85 14.73 -2.48
N THR A 25 18.04 13.93 -3.53
CA THR A 25 16.91 13.35 -4.28
C THR A 25 16.32 12.18 -3.49
N PRO A 26 15.01 12.23 -3.15
CA PRO A 26 14.37 11.16 -2.40
C PRO A 26 14.41 9.85 -3.19
N ARG A 27 14.76 8.75 -2.50
CA ARG A 27 14.73 7.41 -3.06
C ARG A 27 13.31 6.88 -3.03
N ILE A 28 12.74 6.64 -4.20
CA ILE A 28 11.35 6.20 -4.37
C ILE A 28 11.33 4.75 -4.82
N LEU A 29 10.54 3.92 -4.16
CA LEU A 29 10.19 2.57 -4.62
C LEU A 29 8.78 2.59 -5.19
N ASP A 30 8.62 2.07 -6.41
CA ASP A 30 7.34 1.90 -7.10
C ASP A 30 7.02 0.40 -7.17
N VAL A 31 6.14 -0.05 -6.27
CA VAL A 31 5.76 -1.45 -6.12
C VAL A 31 4.64 -1.79 -7.09
N GLY A 32 4.78 -2.90 -7.82
CA GLY A 32 3.83 -3.28 -8.87
C GLY A 32 3.75 -2.24 -9.97
N CYS A 33 4.91 -1.70 -10.39
CA CYS A 33 4.99 -0.52 -11.26
C CYS A 33 4.40 -0.73 -12.66
N GLY A 34 4.15 -1.96 -13.09
CA GLY A 34 3.62 -2.28 -14.41
C GLY A 34 4.38 -1.60 -15.54
N ILE A 35 3.64 -1.12 -16.53
CA ILE A 35 4.19 -0.37 -17.67
C ILE A 35 4.25 1.15 -17.43
N HIS A 36 3.73 1.63 -16.31
CA HIS A 36 3.60 3.05 -15.95
C HIS A 36 4.48 3.44 -14.76
N LYS A 37 5.69 2.85 -14.68
CA LYS A 37 6.64 3.16 -13.61
C LYS A 37 6.79 4.66 -13.39
N GLN A 38 6.75 5.09 -12.12
CA GLN A 38 6.98 6.48 -11.72
C GLN A 38 8.39 6.93 -12.17
N PRO A 39 8.52 8.06 -12.90
CA PRO A 39 9.84 8.59 -13.28
C PRO A 39 10.74 8.82 -12.06
N GLY A 40 11.99 8.37 -12.14
CA GLY A 40 12.97 8.50 -11.05
C GLY A 40 12.83 7.48 -9.93
N ALA A 41 11.79 6.63 -9.94
CA ALA A 41 11.64 5.55 -8.97
C ALA A 41 12.38 4.28 -9.40
N ILE A 42 12.72 3.46 -8.40
CA ILE A 42 13.08 2.06 -8.61
C ILE A 42 11.77 1.28 -8.66
N GLY A 43 11.51 0.61 -9.78
CA GLY A 43 10.29 -0.18 -9.98
C GLY A 43 10.49 -1.65 -9.66
N ILE A 44 9.54 -2.27 -8.99
CA ILE A 44 9.46 -3.73 -8.85
C ILE A 44 8.13 -4.24 -9.37
N ASP A 45 8.16 -5.39 -10.03
CA ASP A 45 6.97 -6.07 -10.55
C ASP A 45 7.28 -7.54 -10.80
N ARG A 46 6.28 -8.41 -10.75
CA ARG A 46 6.45 -9.82 -11.09
C ARG A 46 6.45 -10.09 -12.60
N ASN A 47 5.87 -9.17 -13.38
CA ASN A 47 5.70 -9.34 -14.82
C ASN A 47 6.96 -8.90 -15.58
N PRO A 48 7.63 -9.79 -16.33
CA PRO A 48 8.82 -9.43 -17.09
C PRO A 48 8.55 -8.46 -18.25
N ALA A 49 7.29 -8.28 -18.65
CA ALA A 49 6.88 -7.28 -19.66
C ALA A 49 6.65 -5.88 -19.06
N SER A 50 6.80 -5.73 -17.74
CA SER A 50 6.70 -4.44 -17.05
C SER A 50 7.95 -3.57 -17.31
N ARG A 51 7.91 -2.34 -16.77
CA ARG A 51 9.09 -1.45 -16.71
C ARG A 51 9.86 -1.56 -15.39
N ALA A 52 9.74 -2.70 -14.71
CA ALA A 52 10.45 -2.94 -13.47
C ALA A 52 11.97 -2.95 -13.66
N ASP A 53 12.69 -2.36 -12.73
CA ASP A 53 14.14 -2.47 -12.62
C ASP A 53 14.53 -3.80 -11.95
N VAL A 54 13.63 -4.36 -11.13
CA VAL A 54 13.83 -5.62 -10.43
C VAL A 54 12.55 -6.46 -10.55
N LEU A 55 12.68 -7.68 -11.09
CA LEU A 55 11.58 -8.63 -11.08
C LEU A 55 11.43 -9.21 -9.67
N CYS A 56 10.25 -9.05 -9.10
CA CYS A 56 9.96 -9.45 -7.72
C CYS A 56 8.52 -9.95 -7.63
N ASP A 57 8.34 -11.14 -7.08
CA ASP A 57 7.01 -11.62 -6.70
C ASP A 57 6.62 -10.97 -5.37
N LEU A 58 5.55 -10.20 -5.39
CA LEU A 58 5.11 -9.40 -4.24
C LEU A 58 4.50 -10.24 -3.11
N ASP A 59 4.22 -11.51 -3.35
CA ASP A 59 3.76 -12.48 -2.34
C ASP A 59 4.92 -13.26 -1.70
N HIS A 60 6.20 -12.94 -2.07
CA HIS A 60 7.39 -13.56 -1.49
C HIS A 60 8.26 -12.52 -0.76
N PHE A 61 8.42 -12.73 0.53
CA PHE A 61 9.18 -11.84 1.41
C PHE A 61 10.51 -12.47 1.86
N PRO A 62 11.54 -11.66 2.16
CA PRO A 62 11.61 -10.21 2.00
C PRO A 62 11.90 -9.79 0.54
N TYR A 63 11.47 -8.58 0.15
CA TYR A 63 11.87 -8.01 -1.14
C TYR A 63 13.37 -7.72 -1.15
N PRO A 64 14.04 -7.72 -2.35
CA PRO A 64 15.50 -7.74 -2.46
C PRO A 64 16.16 -6.38 -2.15
N PHE A 65 15.70 -5.71 -1.11
CA PHE A 65 16.23 -4.44 -0.63
C PHE A 65 16.51 -4.48 0.86
N ARG A 66 17.49 -3.66 1.29
CA ARG A 66 17.81 -3.48 2.70
C ARG A 66 16.74 -2.66 3.41
N ASP A 67 16.65 -2.85 4.72
CA ASP A 67 15.80 -2.03 5.58
C ASP A 67 16.11 -0.55 5.44
N ASN A 68 15.08 0.28 5.57
CA ASN A 68 15.18 1.74 5.54
C ASN A 68 15.87 2.29 4.28
N SER A 69 15.70 1.60 3.15
CA SER A 69 16.38 1.94 1.89
C SER A 69 15.71 3.05 1.11
N PHE A 70 14.45 3.36 1.42
CA PHE A 70 13.63 4.31 0.66
C PHE A 70 13.08 5.43 1.53
N ASP A 71 12.92 6.61 0.93
CA ASP A 71 12.26 7.76 1.54
C ASP A 71 10.75 7.72 1.30
N ARG A 72 10.36 7.13 0.16
CA ARG A 72 8.98 7.04 -0.27
C ARG A 72 8.71 5.72 -0.98
N LEU A 73 7.52 5.15 -0.73
CA LEU A 73 7.01 3.97 -1.42
C LEU A 73 5.65 4.29 -2.04
N LEU A 74 5.46 3.83 -3.28
CA LEU A 74 4.20 3.92 -4.02
C LEU A 74 3.68 2.51 -4.26
N ALA A 75 2.39 2.29 -4.02
CA ALA A 75 1.67 1.05 -4.34
C ALA A 75 0.33 1.44 -4.95
N ILE A 76 0.30 1.56 -6.27
CA ILE A 76 -0.85 2.05 -7.04
C ILE A 76 -1.53 0.87 -7.72
N HIS A 77 -2.72 0.53 -7.27
CA HIS A 77 -3.46 -0.66 -7.72
C HIS A 77 -2.65 -1.95 -7.56
N VAL A 78 -2.16 -2.19 -6.36
CA VAL A 78 -1.31 -3.34 -5.99
C VAL A 78 -1.85 -4.08 -4.78
N ILE A 79 -2.22 -3.33 -3.73
CA ILE A 79 -2.55 -3.92 -2.43
C ILE A 79 -3.78 -4.82 -2.47
N GLU A 80 -4.68 -4.60 -3.42
CA GLU A 80 -5.85 -5.44 -3.66
C GLU A 80 -5.50 -6.81 -4.26
N HIS A 81 -4.32 -6.96 -4.85
CA HIS A 81 -3.87 -8.20 -5.53
C HIS A 81 -3.02 -9.12 -4.65
N VAL A 82 -2.41 -8.60 -3.57
CA VAL A 82 -1.50 -9.38 -2.73
C VAL A 82 -2.25 -10.44 -1.91
N ALA A 83 -1.56 -11.55 -1.63
CA ALA A 83 -2.13 -12.64 -0.86
C ALA A 83 -2.31 -12.28 0.63
N ASP A 84 -1.37 -11.52 1.18
CA ASP A 84 -1.35 -11.11 2.59
C ASP A 84 -1.06 -9.61 2.70
N VAL A 85 -2.12 -8.85 3.00
CA VAL A 85 -2.05 -7.39 3.19
C VAL A 85 -1.20 -7.04 4.41
N ILE A 86 -1.24 -7.86 5.49
CA ILE A 86 -0.49 -7.57 6.72
C ILE A 86 1.00 -7.72 6.44
N ALA A 87 1.42 -8.86 5.90
CA ALA A 87 2.82 -9.10 5.56
C ALA A 87 3.36 -8.08 4.54
N THR A 88 2.53 -7.66 3.58
CA THR A 88 2.89 -6.62 2.60
C THR A 88 3.11 -5.27 3.27
N MET A 89 2.25 -4.88 4.21
CA MET A 89 2.40 -3.61 4.94
C MET A 89 3.60 -3.65 5.90
N GLU A 90 3.91 -4.80 6.50
CA GLU A 90 5.13 -5.00 7.30
C GLU A 90 6.38 -4.81 6.44
N GLU A 91 6.37 -5.35 5.23
CA GLU A 91 7.45 -5.19 4.28
C GLU A 91 7.61 -3.73 3.81
N PHE A 92 6.51 -3.02 3.56
CA PHE A 92 6.54 -1.59 3.27
C PHE A 92 7.14 -0.79 4.43
N HIS A 93 6.78 -1.14 5.67
CA HIS A 93 7.34 -0.55 6.87
C HIS A 93 8.85 -0.80 7.00
N ARG A 94 9.31 -2.03 6.69
CA ARG A 94 10.73 -2.39 6.72
C ARG A 94 11.55 -1.59 5.71
N LEU A 95 11.02 -1.44 4.48
CA LEU A 95 11.73 -0.82 3.36
C LEU A 95 11.84 0.68 3.47
N VAL A 96 10.82 1.34 4.01
CA VAL A 96 10.78 2.80 4.13
C VAL A 96 11.37 3.23 5.46
N ARG A 97 12.28 4.23 5.41
CA ARG A 97 12.90 4.75 6.63
C ARG A 97 11.87 5.40 7.57
N PRO A 98 12.13 5.43 8.87
CA PRO A 98 11.30 6.18 9.81
C PRO A 98 11.15 7.64 9.38
N GLY A 99 9.91 8.14 9.39
CA GLY A 99 9.55 9.46 8.87
C GLY A 99 9.36 9.52 7.36
N GLY A 100 9.70 8.47 6.61
CA GLY A 100 9.38 8.33 5.20
C GLY A 100 7.90 8.05 4.96
N THR A 101 7.46 8.05 3.71
CA THR A 101 6.03 7.97 3.35
C THR A 101 5.70 6.76 2.49
N VAL A 102 4.51 6.21 2.71
CA VAL A 102 3.90 5.15 1.90
C VAL A 102 2.60 5.69 1.33
N ARG A 103 2.48 5.68 0.01
CA ARG A 103 1.25 6.03 -0.70
C ARG A 103 0.63 4.79 -1.32
N ILE A 104 -0.65 4.58 -1.03
CA ILE A 104 -1.44 3.47 -1.56
C ILE A 104 -2.65 4.05 -2.30
N GLU A 105 -2.87 3.60 -3.53
CA GLU A 105 -4.12 3.82 -4.26
C GLU A 105 -4.75 2.46 -4.56
N THR A 106 -6.07 2.31 -4.25
CA THR A 106 -6.80 1.06 -4.44
C THR A 106 -8.28 1.36 -4.72
N PRO A 107 -9.02 0.50 -5.43
CA PRO A 107 -10.45 0.65 -5.59
C PRO A 107 -11.17 0.65 -4.25
N HIS A 108 -12.23 1.44 -4.14
CA HIS A 108 -13.16 1.33 -3.03
C HIS A 108 -14.04 0.08 -3.23
N TYR A 109 -14.33 -0.68 -2.17
CA TYR A 109 -15.09 -1.93 -2.28
C TYR A 109 -16.49 -1.79 -2.90
N THR A 110 -17.07 -0.59 -2.95
CA THR A 110 -18.34 -0.33 -3.64
C THR A 110 -18.20 -0.03 -5.13
N ASP A 111 -16.98 0.15 -5.64
CA ASP A 111 -16.75 0.29 -7.07
C ASP A 111 -16.86 -1.06 -7.78
N TYR A 112 -17.41 -1.05 -9.00
CA TYR A 112 -17.50 -2.28 -9.77
C TYR A 112 -16.12 -2.88 -10.09
N SER A 113 -15.10 -2.01 -10.26
CA SER A 113 -13.72 -2.45 -10.55
C SER A 113 -13.12 -3.29 -9.44
N SER A 114 -13.59 -3.13 -8.19
CA SER A 114 -13.15 -3.95 -7.08
C SER A 114 -13.49 -5.44 -7.27
N PHE A 115 -14.53 -5.75 -8.03
CA PHE A 115 -15.02 -7.12 -8.22
C PHE A 115 -14.90 -7.63 -9.67
N CYS A 116 -14.71 -6.76 -10.68
CA CYS A 116 -14.64 -7.18 -12.06
C CYS A 116 -13.28 -7.77 -12.46
N ASP A 117 -12.22 -7.47 -11.69
CA ASP A 117 -10.93 -8.07 -11.88
C ASP A 117 -10.82 -9.35 -11.03
N PRO A 118 -10.70 -10.54 -11.66
CA PRO A 118 -10.63 -11.80 -10.93
C PRO A 118 -9.34 -12.00 -10.13
N THR A 119 -8.36 -11.12 -10.29
CA THR A 119 -7.10 -11.15 -9.54
C THR A 119 -7.14 -10.36 -8.25
N HIS A 120 -8.21 -9.59 -7.99
CA HIS A 120 -8.43 -8.91 -6.73
C HIS A 120 -8.75 -9.91 -5.62
N ARG A 121 -7.95 -9.90 -4.57
CA ARG A 121 -8.09 -10.78 -3.40
C ARG A 121 -8.70 -10.04 -2.21
N SER A 122 -8.47 -8.73 -2.12
CA SER A 122 -8.96 -7.90 -1.02
C SER A 122 -9.86 -6.77 -1.52
N HIS A 123 -10.99 -6.58 -0.83
CA HIS A 123 -11.94 -5.50 -1.09
C HIS A 123 -11.89 -4.52 0.08
N LEU A 124 -11.27 -3.36 -0.16
CA LEU A 124 -10.88 -2.43 0.89
C LEU A 124 -11.84 -1.24 0.97
N ASN A 125 -11.91 -0.63 2.18
CA ASN A 125 -12.66 0.58 2.45
C ASN A 125 -11.76 1.67 3.09
N SER A 126 -12.31 2.84 3.35
CA SER A 126 -11.54 3.97 3.88
C SER A 126 -11.00 3.77 5.31
N PHE A 127 -11.32 2.66 5.95
CA PHE A 127 -10.88 2.30 7.31
C PHE A 127 -9.94 1.09 7.37
N SER A 128 -9.75 0.38 6.25
CA SER A 128 -9.01 -0.89 6.22
C SER A 128 -7.59 -0.79 6.80
N PHE A 129 -6.89 0.32 6.54
CA PHE A 129 -5.52 0.51 7.02
C PHE A 129 -5.41 1.08 8.44
N ARG A 130 -6.52 1.42 9.10
CA ARG A 130 -6.48 1.80 10.53
C ARG A 130 -5.91 0.72 11.42
N TYR A 131 -5.91 -0.50 10.93
CA TYR A 131 -5.28 -1.66 11.53
C TYR A 131 -3.80 -1.41 11.89
N PHE A 132 -3.11 -0.58 11.14
CA PHE A 132 -1.70 -0.25 11.32
C PHE A 132 -1.46 1.07 12.08
N GLY A 133 -2.51 1.72 12.55
CA GLY A 133 -2.43 2.97 13.31
C GLY A 133 -1.90 2.79 14.73
N GLU A 134 -1.45 3.89 15.36
CA GLU A 134 -0.98 3.89 16.74
C GLU A 134 -2.11 3.55 17.75
N ASP A 135 -3.33 4.09 17.52
CA ASP A 135 -4.49 3.96 18.43
C ASP A 135 -5.45 2.87 17.95
N HIS A 136 -4.96 1.66 17.77
CA HIS A 136 -5.70 0.66 17.03
C HIS A 136 -6.62 -0.22 17.87
N GLY A 137 -7.47 0.34 18.72
CA GLY A 137 -8.68 -0.31 19.26
C GLY A 137 -8.61 -1.80 19.65
N GLY A 138 -7.41 -2.34 19.98
CA GLY A 138 -7.24 -3.73 20.44
C GLY A 138 -6.72 -4.73 19.40
N PHE A 139 -6.52 -4.34 18.13
CA PHE A 139 -5.97 -5.26 17.10
C PHE A 139 -4.48 -5.09 16.83
N GLY A 140 -3.80 -4.18 17.51
CA GLY A 140 -2.39 -3.88 17.33
C GLY A 140 -1.40 -5.00 17.68
N TYR A 141 -1.88 -6.13 18.21
CA TYR A 141 -1.04 -7.28 18.55
C TYR A 141 -0.70 -8.18 17.35
N TYR A 142 -1.35 -8.01 16.19
CA TYR A 142 -1.06 -8.80 15.00
C TYR A 142 0.18 -8.31 14.25
N THR A 143 0.57 -7.05 14.42
CA THR A 143 1.73 -6.46 13.73
C THR A 143 2.35 -5.34 14.54
N GLU A 144 3.69 -5.26 14.51
CA GLU A 144 4.46 -4.16 15.08
C GLU A 144 4.66 -3.00 14.09
N ALA A 145 4.34 -3.20 12.81
CA ALA A 145 4.42 -2.17 11.79
C ALA A 145 3.40 -1.06 12.05
N LYS A 146 3.88 0.12 12.44
CA LYS A 146 3.03 1.26 12.78
C LYS A 146 3.21 2.41 11.80
N PHE A 147 2.07 2.98 11.42
CA PHE A 147 1.99 4.09 10.50
C PHE A 147 1.10 5.18 11.07
N ARG A 148 1.51 6.42 10.85
CA ARG A 148 0.64 7.58 11.08
C ARG A 148 -0.10 7.92 9.80
N GLU A 149 -1.43 7.91 9.84
CA GLU A 149 -2.26 8.37 8.72
C GLU A 149 -2.05 9.88 8.50
N ILE A 150 -1.47 10.26 7.34
CA ILE A 150 -1.34 11.67 6.92
C ILE A 150 -2.63 12.11 6.25
N SER A 151 -3.12 11.33 5.29
CA SER A 151 -4.36 11.62 4.58
C SER A 151 -5.04 10.36 4.06
N VAL A 152 -6.37 10.42 4.04
CA VAL A 152 -7.22 9.47 3.32
C VAL A 152 -8.17 10.26 2.45
N GLN A 153 -8.13 10.02 1.16
CA GLN A 153 -9.01 10.66 0.19
C GLN A 153 -9.80 9.59 -0.57
N VAL A 154 -11.11 9.75 -0.56
CA VAL A 154 -12.05 8.90 -1.31
C VAL A 154 -12.47 9.66 -2.56
N LYS A 155 -12.24 9.06 -3.72
CA LYS A 155 -12.79 9.53 -5.00
C LYS A 155 -14.17 8.91 -5.18
N LEU A 156 -15.18 9.72 -5.44
CA LEU A 156 -16.53 9.25 -5.75
C LEU A 156 -16.75 9.18 -7.27
N LEU A 157 -17.82 8.51 -7.67
CA LEU A 157 -18.28 8.56 -9.06
C LEU A 157 -18.65 10.00 -9.43
N SER A 158 -18.45 10.38 -10.71
CA SER A 158 -18.52 11.76 -11.21
C SER A 158 -19.80 12.50 -10.84
N PHE A 159 -20.96 11.83 -10.85
CA PHE A 159 -22.25 12.40 -10.46
C PHE A 159 -22.25 12.89 -9.00
N TRP A 160 -21.77 12.06 -8.08
CA TRP A 160 -21.72 12.39 -6.65
C TRP A 160 -20.66 13.44 -6.33
N LYS A 161 -19.55 13.42 -7.08
CA LYS A 161 -18.53 14.46 -7.02
C LYS A 161 -19.13 15.81 -7.43
N TRP A 162 -19.89 15.86 -8.52
CA TRP A 162 -20.56 17.09 -8.99
C TRP A 162 -21.55 17.64 -7.96
N LEU A 163 -22.28 16.78 -7.23
CA LEU A 163 -23.18 17.16 -6.14
C LEU A 163 -22.46 17.58 -4.84
N GLY A 164 -21.13 17.60 -4.80
CA GLY A 164 -20.35 18.02 -3.63
C GLY A 164 -20.15 16.94 -2.54
N PHE A 165 -20.68 15.74 -2.70
CA PHE A 165 -20.50 14.66 -1.70
C PHE A 165 -19.04 14.29 -1.51
N GLU A 166 -18.20 14.28 -2.55
CA GLU A 166 -16.78 14.00 -2.45
C GLU A 166 -16.08 15.00 -1.52
N PHE A 167 -16.43 16.28 -1.60
CA PHE A 167 -15.91 17.30 -0.69
C PHE A 167 -16.30 17.00 0.77
N LEU A 168 -17.56 16.68 1.03
CA LEU A 168 -18.03 16.36 2.38
C LEU A 168 -17.34 15.13 2.97
N VAL A 169 -17.22 14.06 2.19
CA VAL A 169 -16.56 12.81 2.60
C VAL A 169 -15.09 13.05 2.95
N ASN A 170 -14.39 13.87 2.17
CA ASN A 170 -12.96 14.11 2.39
C ASN A 170 -12.67 15.20 3.42
N ARG A 171 -13.56 16.22 3.56
CA ARG A 171 -13.34 17.34 4.48
C ARG A 171 -13.68 17.03 5.92
N PHE A 172 -14.68 16.15 6.17
CA PHE A 172 -15.21 15.87 7.48
C PHE A 172 -15.09 14.37 7.83
N PRO A 173 -14.13 13.96 8.69
CA PRO A 173 -13.93 12.55 9.05
C PRO A 173 -15.17 11.87 9.66
N ARG A 174 -15.99 12.63 10.42
CA ARG A 174 -17.26 12.13 10.97
C ARG A 174 -18.28 11.85 9.88
N TYR A 175 -18.32 12.70 8.84
CA TYR A 175 -19.20 12.49 7.68
C TYR A 175 -18.70 11.31 6.83
N ARG A 176 -17.38 11.15 6.62
CA ARG A 176 -16.82 9.98 5.94
C ARG A 176 -17.22 8.70 6.66
N ARG A 177 -17.16 8.68 8.00
CA ARG A 177 -17.61 7.53 8.79
C ARG A 177 -19.09 7.25 8.60
N PHE A 178 -19.94 8.27 8.67
CA PHE A 178 -21.38 8.15 8.41
C PHE A 178 -21.66 7.64 7.00
N TRP A 179 -20.99 8.21 5.99
CA TRP A 179 -21.10 7.79 4.59
C TRP A 179 -20.70 6.31 4.41
N GLU A 180 -19.59 5.89 4.98
CA GLU A 180 -19.09 4.52 4.88
C GLU A 180 -20.07 3.50 5.47
N TYR A 181 -20.74 3.85 6.61
CA TYR A 181 -21.68 2.95 7.26
C TYR A 181 -23.06 2.89 6.59
N TYR A 182 -23.54 4.00 6.04
CA TYR A 182 -24.95 4.10 5.68
C TYR A 182 -25.22 4.48 4.22
N LEU A 183 -24.30 5.16 3.54
CA LEU A 183 -24.56 5.76 2.24
C LEU A 183 -23.69 5.20 1.11
N CYS A 184 -22.58 4.54 1.39
CA CYS A 184 -21.57 4.17 0.39
C CYS A 184 -22.09 3.24 -0.72
N PHE A 185 -23.14 2.48 -0.49
CA PHE A 185 -23.77 1.65 -1.53
C PHE A 185 -24.66 2.44 -2.48
N VAL A 186 -25.10 3.63 -2.11
CA VAL A 186 -25.86 4.56 -2.94
C VAL A 186 -24.93 5.63 -3.54
N VAL A 187 -24.20 6.34 -2.66
CA VAL A 187 -23.18 7.31 -3.02
C VAL A 187 -21.83 6.60 -3.13
N ARG A 188 -21.64 5.89 -4.24
CA ARG A 188 -20.56 4.90 -4.37
C ARG A 188 -19.18 5.55 -4.45
N GLY A 189 -18.24 4.99 -3.68
CA GLY A 189 -16.82 5.25 -3.83
C GLY A 189 -16.28 4.62 -5.11
N LYS A 190 -15.28 5.26 -5.74
CA LYS A 190 -14.58 4.76 -6.92
C LYS A 190 -13.20 4.22 -6.53
N ALA A 191 -12.38 5.06 -5.92
CA ALA A 191 -11.02 4.73 -5.52
C ALA A 191 -10.66 5.49 -4.25
N MET A 192 -9.63 5.02 -3.58
CA MET A 192 -9.10 5.63 -2.36
C MET A 192 -7.60 5.86 -2.51
N ASN A 193 -7.15 7.02 -2.03
CA ASN A 193 -5.75 7.34 -1.86
C ASN A 193 -5.43 7.45 -0.37
N PHE A 194 -4.46 6.71 0.06
CA PHE A 194 -3.92 6.77 1.41
C PHE A 194 -2.49 7.29 1.35
N GLU A 195 -2.15 8.14 2.30
CA GLU A 195 -0.77 8.55 2.56
C GLU A 195 -0.46 8.34 4.02
N PHE A 196 0.59 7.57 4.28
CA PHE A 196 1.03 7.18 5.61
C PHE A 196 2.47 7.61 5.82
N GLN A 197 2.81 7.93 7.08
CA GLN A 197 4.19 8.08 7.52
C GLN A 197 4.60 6.87 8.35
N VAL A 198 5.76 6.31 8.02
CA VAL A 198 6.37 5.23 8.83
C VAL A 198 6.84 5.78 10.15
N ILE A 199 6.40 5.17 11.25
CA ILE A 199 6.84 5.51 12.61
C ILE A 199 7.63 4.34 13.20
N LYS A 200 8.66 4.65 14.01
CA LYS A 200 9.35 3.62 14.76
C LYS A 200 8.40 3.01 15.80
N PRO A 201 8.42 1.67 15.99
CA PRO A 201 7.82 1.10 17.18
C PRO A 201 8.40 1.81 18.41
N GLN A 202 7.56 2.29 19.31
CA GLN A 202 8.04 2.72 20.62
C GLN A 202 8.59 1.48 21.31
N MET A 203 9.88 1.48 21.63
CA MET A 203 10.41 0.50 22.57
C MET A 203 9.70 0.75 23.89
N HIS A 204 8.74 -0.09 24.25
CA HIS A 204 8.25 -0.15 25.61
C HIS A 204 9.45 -0.52 26.48
N THR A 205 10.04 0.48 27.11
CA THR A 205 10.87 0.23 28.28
C THR A 205 9.88 -0.24 29.34
N ASP A 206 9.79 -1.55 29.50
CA ASP A 206 9.12 -2.16 30.65
C ASP A 206 9.87 -1.70 31.92
N ALA A 207 9.48 -0.54 32.42
CA ALA A 207 9.80 -0.08 33.75
C ALA A 207 8.71 -0.56 34.71
N HIS A 208 8.61 -1.90 34.84
CA HIS A 208 7.93 -2.50 35.97
C HIS A 208 8.85 -3.55 36.59
N ARG A 209 9.64 -3.07 37.55
CA ARG A 209 10.08 -3.85 38.69
C ARG A 209 9.22 -3.47 39.88
#